data_775baef694084221d85fe60f45608336
#
_entry.id   775baef694084221d85fe60f45608336
#
_cell.length_a   1.000
_cell.length_b   1.000
_cell.length_c   1.000
_cell.angle_alpha   90.00
_cell.angle_beta   90.00
_cell.angle_gamma   90.00
#
_symmetry.space_group_name_H-M   'P 1'
#
loop_
_entity.id
_entity.type
_entity.pdbx_description
1 polymer ?
#
loop_
_entity_poly.entity_id
_entity_poly.type
_entity_poly.pdbx_seq_one_letter_code
_entity_poly.pdbx_strand_id
1 'polypeptide(L)'
;MPQRTQHCLVHVLLLWITVLSIMQVVFIIFYFTVERQRTTQIQPNNTPSFSSKHDLLGKGKMLTFQASGIYNKKVKWLAKNPDVRPLKATSGVLTIEEDGYYFLNLRVTLDSCEKEYTVALKCDNNTLLQVNTKLCSTGLLGKVEELSAGGTLELTINSEPNEDIHISESATHLDIIYMKIVREV
;
A
#
# COMPACT_ATOMS: atom_id res chain seq x y z
N MET A 1 17.21 -45.18 -44.88
CA MET A 1 16.84 -45.55 -43.49
C MET A 1 16.63 -44.31 -42.63
N PRO A 2 15.54 -43.55 -42.77
CA PRO A 2 15.28 -42.43 -41.83
C PRO A 2 13.97 -42.57 -41.03
N GLN A 3 13.18 -43.66 -41.15
CA GLN A 3 11.86 -43.70 -40.49
C GLN A 3 11.86 -43.98 -38.99
N ARG A 4 12.86 -44.64 -38.43
CA ARG A 4 12.89 -44.96 -36.98
C ARG A 4 13.15 -43.78 -36.08
N THR A 5 13.88 -42.77 -36.53
CA THR A 5 14.19 -41.56 -35.75
C THR A 5 13.00 -40.60 -35.62
N GLN A 6 12.11 -40.56 -36.61
CA GLN A 6 10.91 -39.72 -36.57
C GLN A 6 9.89 -40.19 -35.51
N HIS A 7 9.69 -41.50 -35.36
CA HIS A 7 8.78 -42.03 -34.35
C HIS A 7 9.27 -41.78 -32.93
N CYS A 8 10.57 -41.85 -32.67
CA CYS A 8 11.14 -41.54 -31.36
C CYS A 8 10.96 -40.05 -31.02
N LEU A 9 11.17 -39.18 -31.97
CA LEU A 9 11.04 -37.71 -31.79
C LEU A 9 9.59 -37.31 -31.54
N VAL A 10 8.63 -37.93 -32.21
CA VAL A 10 7.20 -37.70 -31.97
C VAL A 10 6.79 -38.17 -30.58
N HIS A 11 7.29 -39.29 -30.07
CA HIS A 11 6.97 -39.76 -28.74
C HIS A 11 7.54 -38.85 -27.65
N VAL A 12 8.78 -38.35 -27.84
CA VAL A 12 9.40 -37.39 -26.94
C VAL A 12 8.59 -36.11 -26.91
N LEU A 13 8.14 -35.61 -28.06
CA LEU A 13 7.36 -34.39 -28.16
C LEU A 13 5.98 -34.53 -27.51
N LEU A 14 5.30 -35.69 -27.70
CA LEU A 14 4.05 -35.98 -27.00
C LEU A 14 4.23 -36.05 -25.49
N LEU A 15 5.32 -36.65 -25.01
CA LEU A 15 5.63 -36.71 -23.58
C LEU A 15 5.86 -35.31 -22.99
N TRP A 16 6.55 -34.45 -23.71
CA TRP A 16 6.74 -33.03 -23.30
C TRP A 16 5.42 -32.26 -23.21
N ILE A 17 4.54 -32.44 -24.21
CA ILE A 17 3.22 -31.76 -24.21
C ILE A 17 2.37 -32.26 -23.04
N THR A 18 2.38 -33.57 -22.74
CA THR A 18 1.62 -34.08 -21.60
C THR A 18 2.14 -33.55 -20.25
N VAL A 19 3.47 -33.47 -20.07
CA VAL A 19 4.07 -32.90 -18.86
C VAL A 19 3.70 -31.44 -18.69
N LEU A 20 3.80 -30.63 -19.75
CA LEU A 20 3.40 -29.22 -19.71
C LEU A 20 1.92 -29.03 -19.39
N SER A 21 1.05 -29.89 -19.98
CA SER A 21 -0.38 -29.85 -19.71
C SER A 21 -0.71 -30.14 -18.24
N ILE A 22 -0.05 -31.15 -17.65
CA ILE A 22 -0.24 -31.48 -16.23
C ILE A 22 0.23 -30.31 -15.34
N MET A 23 1.39 -29.73 -15.65
CA MET A 23 1.89 -28.57 -14.90
C MET A 23 0.95 -27.37 -14.95
N GLN A 24 0.33 -27.09 -16.11
CA GLN A 24 -0.68 -26.04 -16.25
C GLN A 24 -1.92 -26.31 -15.40
N VAL A 25 -2.43 -27.54 -15.39
CA VAL A 25 -3.60 -27.90 -14.57
C VAL A 25 -3.29 -27.74 -13.08
N VAL A 26 -2.12 -28.19 -12.62
CA VAL A 26 -1.69 -28.03 -11.23
C VAL A 26 -1.59 -26.54 -10.87
N PHE A 27 -1.05 -25.71 -11.76
CA PHE A 27 -0.91 -24.28 -11.54
C PHE A 27 -2.27 -23.57 -11.43
N ILE A 28 -3.22 -23.97 -12.30
CA ILE A 28 -4.60 -23.46 -12.28
C ILE A 28 -5.30 -23.84 -10.96
N ILE A 29 -5.19 -25.10 -10.54
CA ILE A 29 -5.78 -25.60 -9.29
C ILE A 29 -5.18 -24.84 -8.10
N PHE A 30 -3.86 -24.65 -8.09
CA PHE A 30 -3.18 -23.91 -7.02
C PHE A 30 -3.63 -22.45 -6.99
N TYR A 31 -3.73 -21.78 -8.13
CA TYR A 31 -4.21 -20.41 -8.25
C TYR A 31 -5.63 -20.26 -7.69
N PHE A 32 -6.55 -21.12 -8.11
CA PHE A 32 -7.93 -21.07 -7.62
C PHE A 32 -8.09 -21.48 -6.15
N THR A 33 -7.22 -22.36 -5.63
CA THR A 33 -7.27 -22.75 -4.21
C THR A 33 -6.76 -21.62 -3.30
N VAL A 34 -5.71 -20.91 -3.71
CA VAL A 34 -5.18 -19.76 -2.98
C VAL A 34 -6.19 -18.59 -3.00
N GLU A 35 -6.87 -18.38 -4.11
CA GLU A 35 -7.88 -17.33 -4.23
C GLU A 35 -9.17 -17.64 -3.44
N ARG A 36 -9.58 -18.91 -3.36
CA ARG A 36 -10.71 -19.35 -2.52
C ARG A 36 -10.44 -19.20 -1.02
N GLN A 37 -9.20 -19.33 -0.56
CA GLN A 37 -8.88 -19.10 0.86
C GLN A 37 -8.98 -17.63 1.26
N ARG A 38 -8.95 -16.69 0.31
CA ARG A 38 -9.16 -15.26 0.59
C ARG A 38 -10.63 -14.86 0.68
N THR A 39 -11.56 -15.68 0.18
CA THR A 39 -12.98 -15.30 0.08
C THR A 39 -13.90 -16.02 1.08
N THR A 40 -13.40 -16.94 1.91
CA THR A 40 -14.24 -17.70 2.84
C THR A 40 -13.95 -17.34 4.30
N GLN A 41 -14.25 -16.11 4.68
CA GLN A 41 -14.46 -15.75 6.08
C GLN A 41 -15.60 -14.74 6.23
N ILE A 42 -16.82 -15.13 5.86
CA ILE A 42 -18.03 -14.55 6.42
C ILE A 42 -19.06 -15.67 6.50
N GLN A 43 -19.12 -16.36 7.63
CA GLN A 43 -20.34 -17.04 8.08
C GLN A 43 -20.40 -17.06 9.60
N PRO A 44 -21.51 -16.60 10.20
CA PRO A 44 -21.68 -16.57 11.65
C PRO A 44 -22.24 -17.90 12.13
N ASN A 45 -21.50 -18.65 12.95
CA ASN A 45 -22.13 -19.64 13.83
C ASN A 45 -21.36 -19.80 15.13
N ASN A 46 -22.14 -19.74 16.18
CA ASN A 46 -21.90 -19.85 17.60
C ASN A 46 -20.98 -20.99 18.04
N THR A 47 -20.15 -20.66 19.05
CA THR A 47 -19.67 -21.44 20.21
C THR A 47 -18.16 -21.62 20.26
N PRO A 48 -17.52 -21.77 21.42
CA PRO A 48 -17.43 -20.88 22.61
C PRO A 48 -16.03 -20.22 22.73
N SER A 49 -16.02 -19.15 23.50
CA SER A 49 -14.87 -18.36 23.95
C SER A 49 -13.52 -19.07 24.06
N PHE A 50 -12.66 -18.76 23.12
CA PHE A 50 -11.24 -18.63 23.38
C PHE A 50 -10.94 -17.14 23.25
N SER A 51 -10.73 -16.52 24.41
CA SER A 51 -10.30 -15.12 24.52
C SER A 51 -8.94 -14.99 23.83
N SER A 52 -8.95 -14.74 22.52
CA SER A 52 -7.74 -14.41 21.81
C SER A 52 -7.55 -12.90 21.87
N LYS A 53 -6.37 -12.49 22.28
CA LYS A 53 -5.82 -11.11 22.30
C LYS A 53 -6.02 -10.30 21.02
N HIS A 54 -6.89 -10.71 20.10
CA HIS A 54 -7.13 -10.10 18.79
C HIS A 54 -8.23 -9.02 18.78
N ASP A 55 -9.00 -8.85 19.86
CA ASP A 55 -10.05 -7.84 19.93
C ASP A 55 -9.59 -6.45 20.36
N LEU A 56 -8.27 -6.25 20.54
CA LEU A 56 -7.70 -4.96 20.95
C LEU A 56 -7.60 -3.94 19.77
N LEU A 57 -7.70 -4.37 18.54
CA LEU A 57 -7.76 -3.47 17.39
C LEU A 57 -9.20 -3.29 16.92
N GLY A 58 -9.76 -2.12 17.17
CA GLY A 58 -11.06 -1.72 16.64
C GLY A 58 -11.10 -1.78 15.11
N LYS A 59 -12.30 -1.78 14.54
CA LYS A 59 -12.51 -1.78 13.07
C LYS A 59 -11.71 -0.66 12.42
N GLY A 60 -10.74 -1.01 11.58
CA GLY A 60 -9.89 -0.04 10.88
C GLY A 60 -10.70 0.90 10.00
N LYS A 61 -10.36 2.18 10.01
CA LYS A 61 -10.95 3.21 9.15
C LYS A 61 -9.94 3.65 8.10
N MET A 62 -10.30 3.52 6.82
CA MET A 62 -9.44 3.93 5.72
C MET A 62 -9.70 5.39 5.33
N LEU A 63 -8.64 6.13 5.11
CA LEU A 63 -8.60 7.53 4.77
C LEU A 63 -7.68 7.72 3.57
N THR A 64 -8.13 8.46 2.57
CA THR A 64 -7.34 8.75 1.36
C THR A 64 -7.16 10.25 1.21
N PHE A 65 -5.90 10.65 1.05
CA PHE A 65 -5.49 12.02 0.80
C PHE A 65 -4.77 12.09 -0.56
N GLN A 66 -5.18 13.04 -1.36
CA GLN A 66 -4.59 13.35 -2.64
C GLN A 66 -3.72 14.60 -2.53
N ALA A 67 -2.58 14.61 -3.23
CA ALA A 67 -1.79 15.82 -3.34
C ALA A 67 -2.56 16.89 -4.13
N SER A 68 -2.54 18.13 -3.65
CA SER A 68 -3.15 19.29 -4.32
C SER A 68 -2.12 20.30 -4.84
N GLY A 69 -0.85 20.10 -4.52
CA GLY A 69 0.27 20.94 -4.95
C GLY A 69 1.45 20.87 -4.01
N ILE A 70 2.52 21.56 -4.37
CA ILE A 70 3.72 21.76 -3.54
C ILE A 70 3.83 23.23 -3.19
N TYR A 71 4.16 23.52 -1.93
CA TYR A 71 4.52 24.86 -1.48
C TYR A 71 5.70 24.78 -0.52
N ASN A 72 6.79 25.47 -0.81
CA ASN A 72 8.02 25.44 0.01
C ASN A 72 8.52 24.01 0.27
N LYS A 73 8.59 23.19 -0.77
CA LYS A 73 9.00 21.76 -0.70
C LYS A 73 8.08 20.88 0.14
N LYS A 74 6.93 21.38 0.60
CA LYS A 74 5.92 20.62 1.33
C LYS A 74 4.72 20.35 0.44
N VAL A 75 4.26 19.11 0.43
CA VAL A 75 3.06 18.70 -0.29
C VAL A 75 1.83 19.13 0.48
N LYS A 76 0.90 19.77 -0.21
CA LYS A 76 -0.43 20.07 0.31
C LYS A 76 -1.39 18.94 0.03
N TRP A 77 -2.19 18.59 1.01
CA TRP A 77 -3.13 17.48 0.94
C TRP A 77 -4.58 17.93 0.86
N LEU A 78 -5.36 17.22 0.09
CA LEU A 78 -6.80 17.31 0.03
C LEU A 78 -7.40 15.96 0.46
N ALA A 79 -8.27 15.98 1.47
CA ALA A 79 -9.00 14.79 1.88
C ALA A 79 -10.05 14.42 0.83
N LYS A 80 -10.10 13.17 0.40
CA LYS A 80 -11.13 12.66 -0.50
C LYS A 80 -12.50 12.59 0.20
N ASN A 81 -12.49 12.32 1.50
CA ASN A 81 -13.67 12.29 2.36
C ASN A 81 -13.54 13.37 3.44
N PRO A 82 -14.24 14.52 3.36
CA PRO A 82 -14.05 15.66 4.27
C PRO A 82 -14.43 15.38 5.73
N ASP A 83 -15.30 14.42 6.02
CA ASP A 83 -15.78 14.12 7.39
C ASP A 83 -14.92 13.09 8.11
N VAL A 84 -13.63 13.20 8.00
CA VAL A 84 -12.76 12.10 8.38
C VAL A 84 -11.99 12.39 9.66
N ARG A 85 -12.60 12.15 10.82
CA ARG A 85 -11.81 11.78 12.01
C ARG A 85 -11.17 10.40 11.77
N PRO A 86 -9.93 10.12 12.13
CA PRO A 86 -9.07 10.74 13.15
C PRO A 86 -8.03 11.73 12.62
N LEU A 87 -8.07 12.11 11.35
CA LEU A 87 -7.17 13.07 10.72
C LEU A 87 -7.95 14.21 10.09
N LYS A 88 -7.44 15.42 10.20
CA LYS A 88 -8.03 16.59 9.59
C LYS A 88 -7.06 17.25 8.62
N ALA A 89 -7.52 17.48 7.38
CA ALA A 89 -6.79 18.27 6.40
C ALA A 89 -7.24 19.74 6.52
N THR A 90 -6.37 20.62 6.99
CA THR A 90 -6.64 22.06 7.08
C THR A 90 -5.55 22.82 6.34
N SER A 91 -5.94 23.58 5.32
CA SER A 91 -4.98 24.35 4.51
C SER A 91 -3.85 23.52 3.90
N GLY A 92 -4.12 22.25 3.62
CA GLY A 92 -3.16 21.30 3.05
C GLY A 92 -2.22 20.62 4.07
N VAL A 93 -2.38 20.90 5.36
CA VAL A 93 -1.66 20.23 6.45
C VAL A 93 -2.55 19.16 7.06
N LEU A 94 -1.99 17.99 7.35
CA LEU A 94 -2.69 16.91 8.03
C LEU A 94 -2.40 16.96 9.53
N THR A 95 -3.45 17.11 10.33
CA THR A 95 -3.36 17.10 11.80
C THR A 95 -4.00 15.83 12.33
N ILE A 96 -3.33 15.17 13.28
CA ILE A 96 -3.82 13.98 13.97
C ILE A 96 -4.79 14.43 15.06
N GLU A 97 -6.02 13.91 15.04
CA GLU A 97 -7.06 14.28 16.02
C GLU A 97 -7.27 13.20 17.10
N GLU A 98 -6.85 11.96 16.85
CA GLU A 98 -7.04 10.84 17.78
C GLU A 98 -5.75 10.03 17.94
N ASP A 99 -5.47 9.57 19.17
CA ASP A 99 -4.39 8.63 19.45
C ASP A 99 -4.69 7.27 18.83
N GLY A 100 -3.69 6.62 18.23
CA GLY A 100 -3.91 5.29 17.66
C GLY A 100 -2.75 4.78 16.83
N TYR A 101 -2.95 3.59 16.26
CA TYR A 101 -2.06 3.04 15.26
C TYR A 101 -2.50 3.47 13.87
N TYR A 102 -1.55 3.97 13.10
CA TYR A 102 -1.73 4.45 11.74
C TYR A 102 -0.89 3.63 10.79
N PHE A 103 -1.53 2.88 9.90
CA PHE A 103 -0.84 2.29 8.77
C PHE A 103 -0.81 3.33 7.66
N LEU A 104 0.38 3.84 7.40
CA LEU A 104 0.65 4.86 6.40
C LEU A 104 1.10 4.19 5.10
N ASN A 105 0.51 4.57 3.99
CA ASN A 105 0.82 4.05 2.68
C ASN A 105 0.96 5.22 1.69
N LEU A 106 2.19 5.56 1.34
CA LEU A 106 2.56 6.73 0.57
C LEU A 106 3.06 6.34 -0.81
N ARG A 107 2.57 7.02 -1.83
CA ARG A 107 3.14 7.03 -3.17
C ARG A 107 3.35 8.46 -3.63
N VAL A 108 4.51 8.74 -4.22
CA VAL A 108 4.84 10.03 -4.82
C VAL A 108 5.36 9.81 -6.23
N THR A 109 4.83 10.56 -7.17
CA THR A 109 5.28 10.59 -8.56
C THR A 109 5.60 12.03 -8.95
N LEU A 110 6.76 12.26 -9.55
CA LEU A 110 7.18 13.55 -10.10
C LEU A 110 6.90 13.60 -11.61
N ASP A 111 6.63 14.77 -12.14
CA ASP A 111 6.45 14.98 -13.56
C ASP A 111 7.79 14.91 -14.31
N SER A 112 8.89 15.30 -13.68
CA SER A 112 10.27 15.17 -14.15
C SER A 112 11.15 14.52 -13.06
N CYS A 113 12.15 13.75 -13.46
CA CYS A 113 13.04 13.03 -12.56
C CYS A 113 14.46 12.90 -13.12
N GLU A 114 14.99 13.99 -13.66
CA GLU A 114 16.34 14.00 -14.25
C GLU A 114 17.43 13.83 -13.18
N LYS A 115 17.14 14.19 -11.94
CA LYS A 115 18.05 14.15 -10.79
C LYS A 115 17.53 13.30 -9.65
N GLU A 116 18.42 12.95 -8.73
CA GLU A 116 18.06 12.30 -7.49
C GLU A 116 17.26 13.23 -6.58
N TYR A 117 16.19 12.72 -6.03
CA TYR A 117 15.37 13.45 -5.07
C TYR A 117 15.08 12.63 -3.81
N THR A 118 14.82 13.33 -2.71
CA THR A 118 14.46 12.75 -1.42
C THR A 118 13.02 13.07 -1.10
N VAL A 119 12.25 12.04 -0.80
CA VAL A 119 10.90 12.15 -0.26
C VAL A 119 10.92 11.74 1.20
N ALA A 120 10.39 12.57 2.09
CA ALA A 120 10.31 12.26 3.52
C ALA A 120 8.94 12.64 4.09
N LEU A 121 8.24 11.65 4.65
CA LEU A 121 7.04 11.84 5.46
C LEU A 121 7.47 11.96 6.92
N LYS A 122 7.09 13.05 7.55
CA LYS A 122 7.44 13.36 8.94
C LYS A 122 6.18 13.54 9.78
N CYS A 123 6.26 13.16 11.05
CA CYS A 123 5.32 13.59 12.06
C CYS A 123 6.06 14.52 13.01
N ASP A 124 5.69 15.80 13.00
CA ASP A 124 6.41 16.89 13.67
C ASP A 124 7.91 16.87 13.28
N ASN A 125 8.80 16.51 14.21
CA ASN A 125 10.25 16.42 13.94
C ASN A 125 10.74 15.00 13.63
N ASN A 126 9.88 13.96 13.73
CA ASN A 126 10.26 12.57 13.54
C ASN A 126 10.02 12.15 12.08
N THR A 127 11.05 11.61 11.43
CA THR A 127 10.89 11.03 10.09
C THR A 127 10.29 9.64 10.19
N LEU A 128 9.09 9.48 9.61
CA LEU A 128 8.37 8.22 9.57
C LEU A 128 8.79 7.37 8.38
N LEU A 129 8.82 7.96 7.19
CA LEU A 129 9.20 7.33 5.93
C LEU A 129 10.18 8.23 5.19
N GLN A 130 11.21 7.64 4.60
CA GLN A 130 12.15 8.37 3.74
C GLN A 130 12.65 7.47 2.63
N VAL A 131 12.75 8.03 1.44
CA VAL A 131 13.35 7.38 0.28
C VAL A 131 14.14 8.38 -0.55
N ASN A 132 15.30 7.93 -1.04
CA ASN A 132 16.08 8.63 -2.05
C ASN A 132 15.98 7.84 -3.35
N THR A 133 15.62 8.48 -4.43
CA THR A 133 15.41 7.79 -5.70
C THR A 133 15.73 8.70 -6.89
N LYS A 134 16.07 8.05 -8.00
CA LYS A 134 16.21 8.67 -9.34
C LYS A 134 15.04 8.30 -10.25
N LEU A 135 14.10 7.51 -9.74
CA LEU A 135 12.92 7.10 -10.49
C LEU A 135 11.81 8.14 -10.30
N CYS A 136 11.05 8.43 -11.35
CA CYS A 136 9.93 9.37 -11.28
C CYS A 136 8.85 8.98 -10.25
N SER A 137 8.83 7.75 -9.79
CA SER A 137 7.92 7.29 -8.73
C SER A 137 8.68 6.59 -7.62
N THR A 138 8.29 6.88 -6.37
CA THR A 138 8.83 6.20 -5.19
C THR A 138 8.43 4.74 -5.08
N GLY A 139 7.46 4.27 -5.88
CA GLY A 139 6.72 3.07 -5.57
C GLY A 139 5.82 3.29 -4.34
N LEU A 140 5.40 2.19 -3.72
CA LEU A 140 4.53 2.22 -2.54
C LEU A 140 5.38 2.10 -1.28
N LEU A 141 5.34 3.12 -0.42
CA LEU A 141 6.05 3.16 0.85
C LEU A 141 5.06 2.96 2.00
N GLY A 142 5.26 1.92 2.80
CA GLY A 142 4.34 1.58 3.90
C GLY A 142 5.03 1.55 5.26
N LYS A 143 4.33 2.03 6.31
CA LYS A 143 4.76 1.94 7.70
C LYS A 143 3.56 1.91 8.64
N VAL A 144 3.66 1.16 9.72
CA VAL A 144 2.75 1.25 10.86
C VAL A 144 3.44 2.04 11.97
N GLU A 145 2.74 3.03 12.51
CA GLU A 145 3.27 3.88 13.58
C GLU A 145 2.16 4.21 14.58
N GLU A 146 2.50 4.30 15.86
CA GLU A 146 1.63 4.84 16.90
C GLU A 146 1.79 6.38 16.90
N LEU A 147 0.71 7.08 16.61
CA LEU A 147 0.70 8.54 16.54
C LEU A 147 -0.28 9.10 17.55
N SER A 148 0.09 10.27 18.12
CA SER A 148 -0.69 10.94 19.14
C SER A 148 -1.45 12.14 18.57
N ALA A 149 -2.61 12.43 19.16
CA ALA A 149 -3.39 13.60 18.83
C ALA A 149 -2.58 14.89 19.01
N GLY A 150 -2.81 15.86 18.13
CA GLY A 150 -2.09 17.13 18.05
C GLY A 150 -0.87 17.11 17.14
N GLY A 151 -0.35 15.93 16.78
CA GLY A 151 0.76 15.82 15.84
C GLY A 151 0.38 16.25 14.42
N THR A 152 1.37 16.66 13.63
CA THR A 152 1.19 17.07 12.24
C THR A 152 1.99 16.17 11.30
N LEU A 153 1.35 15.67 10.24
CA LEU A 153 1.99 14.91 9.18
C LEU A 153 2.37 15.84 8.04
N GLU A 154 3.65 15.92 7.75
CA GLU A 154 4.21 16.70 6.66
C GLU A 154 4.97 15.83 5.68
N LEU A 155 4.65 15.93 4.39
CA LEU A 155 5.44 15.36 3.31
C LEU A 155 6.34 16.41 2.71
N THR A 156 7.65 16.18 2.75
CA THR A 156 8.65 17.05 2.14
C THR A 156 9.29 16.34 0.95
N ILE A 157 9.50 17.10 -0.13
CA ILE A 157 10.23 16.64 -1.31
C ILE A 157 11.40 17.59 -1.52
N ASN A 158 12.60 17.03 -1.44
CA ASN A 158 13.82 17.76 -1.74
C ASN A 158 14.23 17.46 -3.17
N SER A 159 13.61 18.16 -4.10
CA SER A 159 13.90 18.19 -5.53
C SER A 159 14.47 19.56 -5.93
N GLU A 160 14.99 19.69 -7.12
CA GLU A 160 15.32 20.99 -7.70
C GLU A 160 14.06 21.87 -7.76
N PRO A 161 14.21 23.22 -7.71
CA PRO A 161 13.08 24.13 -7.47
C PRO A 161 11.98 24.14 -8.55
N ASN A 162 12.14 23.44 -9.64
CA ASN A 162 11.19 23.41 -10.77
C ASN A 162 10.56 22.04 -11.02
N GLU A 163 10.74 21.06 -10.14
CA GLU A 163 10.12 19.76 -10.31
C GLU A 163 8.76 19.75 -9.62
N ASP A 164 7.71 19.57 -10.41
CA ASP A 164 6.34 19.45 -9.95
C ASP A 164 5.98 17.99 -9.66
N ILE A 165 5.12 17.78 -8.70
CA ILE A 165 4.53 16.47 -8.46
C ILE A 165 3.39 16.23 -9.44
N HIS A 166 3.29 15.01 -9.90
CA HIS A 166 2.14 14.58 -10.68
C HIS A 166 0.89 14.51 -9.81
N ILE A 167 0.02 15.53 -9.96
CA ILE A 167 -1.20 15.68 -9.16
C ILE A 167 -2.30 14.81 -9.79
N SER A 168 -2.33 13.54 -9.43
CA SER A 168 -3.46 12.67 -9.71
C SER A 168 -3.63 11.67 -8.57
N GLU A 169 -4.83 11.15 -8.37
CA GLU A 169 -5.14 10.19 -7.30
C GLU A 169 -4.28 8.93 -7.39
N SER A 170 -3.96 8.47 -8.59
CA SER A 170 -3.15 7.28 -8.82
C SER A 170 -1.64 7.53 -8.74
N ALA A 171 -1.19 8.78 -8.87
CA ALA A 171 0.22 9.14 -8.95
C ALA A 171 0.80 9.56 -7.60
N THR A 172 0.16 10.52 -6.90
CA THR A 172 0.63 11.02 -5.60
C THR A 172 -0.52 11.02 -4.61
N HIS A 173 -0.49 10.07 -3.68
CA HIS A 173 -1.51 9.90 -2.65
C HIS A 173 -0.90 9.37 -1.34
N LEU A 174 -1.63 9.60 -0.27
CA LEU A 174 -1.37 9.02 1.05
C LEU A 174 -2.64 8.33 1.52
N ASP A 175 -2.59 7.00 1.58
CA ASP A 175 -3.64 6.19 2.18
C ASP A 175 -3.28 5.86 3.62
N ILE A 176 -4.23 6.01 4.51
CA ILE A 176 -4.03 5.78 5.94
C ILE A 176 -5.12 4.86 6.44
N ILE A 177 -4.73 3.79 7.13
CA ILE A 177 -5.66 2.95 7.88
C ILE A 177 -5.44 3.24 9.36
N TYR A 178 -6.46 3.83 9.99
CA TYR A 178 -6.47 4.10 11.42
C TYR A 178 -7.06 2.94 12.20
N MET A 179 -6.41 2.60 13.31
CA MET A 179 -6.83 1.57 14.25
C MET A 179 -6.80 2.17 15.67
N LYS A 180 -7.97 2.27 16.28
CA LYS A 180 -8.10 2.81 17.63
C LYS A 180 -7.46 1.90 18.66
N ILE A 181 -6.69 2.45 19.58
CA ILE A 181 -6.19 1.73 20.76
C ILE A 181 -7.34 1.58 21.74
N VAL A 182 -7.78 0.37 21.97
CA VAL A 182 -8.74 0.05 23.06
C VAL A 182 -7.89 -0.19 24.30
N ARG A 183 -7.84 0.79 25.20
CA ARG A 183 -7.26 0.59 26.54
C ARG A 183 -8.36 0.02 27.41
N GLU A 184 -8.19 -1.21 27.90
CA GLU A 184 -9.03 -1.74 28.98
C GLU A 184 -8.73 -0.90 30.22
N VAL A 185 -9.80 -0.35 30.83
CA VAL A 185 -9.77 0.37 32.11
C VAL A 185 -9.93 -0.62 33.24
#